data_18657b7555815aa008eb8eb8c306db24
#
_entry.id   18657b7555815aa008eb8eb8c306db24
#
_cell.length_a   1.000
_cell.length_b   1.000
_cell.length_c   1.000
_cell.angle_alpha   90.00
_cell.angle_beta   90.00
_cell.angle_gamma   90.00
#
_symmetry.space_group_name_H-M   'P 1'
#
loop_
_entity.id
_entity.type
_entity.pdbx_description
1 polymer ?
#
loop_
_entity_poly.entity_id
_entity_poly.type
_entity_poly.pdbx_seq_one_letter_code
_entity_poly.pdbx_strand_id
1 'polypeptide(L)'
;MTRRGLMLGRFQPFHKGHLALTKQILSECDELVIIIGSAQFSFIEKDPFSAGERVLMIHEALKEAGIDLSRCYIIPVANDENNARWLAYLRSMVPPFDVLYSGNDFVKYLARSQDSGIAIEDPVFAEINEYNSTNIRHLMQDGKPWEHLVPPAVAKVIQQIGGIVRVNILARSDSNPQRW
;
A
#
# COMPACT_ATOMS: atom_id res chain seq x y z
N MET A 1 -14.99 20.15 11.44
CA MET A 1 -13.78 20.04 10.55
C MET A 1 -13.68 18.59 10.10
N THR A 2 -13.39 18.34 8.85
CA THR A 2 -13.22 16.97 8.31
C THR A 2 -11.99 16.31 8.90
N ARG A 3 -12.14 15.19 9.62
CA ARG A 3 -11.02 14.41 10.16
C ARG A 3 -10.51 13.43 9.12
N ARG A 4 -9.21 13.48 8.79
CA ARG A 4 -8.59 12.60 7.80
C ARG A 4 -7.56 11.66 8.44
N GLY A 5 -7.74 10.37 8.19
CA GLY A 5 -6.72 9.38 8.46
C GLY A 5 -5.80 9.19 7.26
N LEU A 6 -4.54 8.85 7.51
CA LEU A 6 -3.58 8.51 6.48
C LEU A 6 -3.01 7.11 6.72
N MET A 7 -3.00 6.28 5.68
CA MET A 7 -2.23 5.04 5.64
C MET A 7 -1.25 5.05 4.47
N LEU A 8 -0.11 4.40 4.65
CA LEU A 8 0.89 4.27 3.60
C LEU A 8 1.39 2.85 3.47
N GLY A 9 1.67 2.45 2.24
CA GLY A 9 2.18 1.14 1.92
C GLY A 9 2.65 1.05 0.48
N ARG A 10 3.43 0.00 0.16
CA ARG A 10 3.79 -0.28 -1.23
C ARG A 10 2.66 -0.97 -2.00
N PHE A 11 1.80 -1.72 -1.29
CA PHE A 11 0.66 -2.45 -1.87
C PHE A 11 1.06 -3.34 -3.06
N GLN A 12 1.98 -4.25 -2.82
CA GLN A 12 2.58 -5.14 -3.83
C GLN A 12 2.25 -6.65 -3.61
N PRO A 13 0.98 -7.08 -3.65
CA PRO A 13 -0.25 -6.34 -3.96
C PRO A 13 -0.96 -5.76 -2.72
N PHE A 14 -2.09 -5.05 -2.95
CA PHE A 14 -3.08 -4.74 -1.92
C PHE A 14 -3.75 -6.03 -1.44
N HIS A 15 -3.87 -6.24 -0.13
CA HIS A 15 -4.37 -7.46 0.48
C HIS A 15 -5.47 -7.21 1.52
N LYS A 16 -6.09 -8.27 2.04
CA LYS A 16 -7.20 -8.17 3.00
C LYS A 16 -6.84 -7.41 4.27
N GLY A 17 -5.59 -7.51 4.75
CA GLY A 17 -5.12 -6.72 5.89
C GLY A 17 -5.15 -5.21 5.61
N HIS A 18 -4.80 -4.78 4.40
CA HIS A 18 -4.91 -3.38 4.00
C HIS A 18 -6.38 -2.93 3.90
N LEU A 19 -7.26 -3.77 3.38
CA LEU A 19 -8.70 -3.48 3.31
C LEU A 19 -9.32 -3.36 4.71
N ALA A 20 -8.89 -4.22 5.64
CA ALA A 20 -9.36 -4.16 7.01
C ALA A 20 -8.89 -2.85 7.70
N LEU A 21 -7.63 -2.42 7.50
CA LEU A 21 -7.14 -1.12 7.97
C LEU A 21 -7.92 0.05 7.36
N THR A 22 -8.23 -0.02 6.06
CA THR A 22 -9.08 0.97 5.40
C THR A 22 -10.43 1.11 6.10
N LYS A 23 -11.09 -0.01 6.43
CA LYS A 23 -12.38 -0.01 7.15
C LYS A 23 -12.25 0.56 8.57
N GLN A 24 -11.18 0.22 9.28
CA GLN A 24 -10.89 0.78 10.61
C GLN A 24 -10.80 2.31 10.52
N ILE A 25 -9.95 2.83 9.63
CA ILE A 25 -9.74 4.28 9.51
C ILE A 25 -11.05 5.00 9.15
N LEU A 26 -11.82 4.47 8.22
CA LEU A 26 -13.09 5.07 7.81
C LEU A 26 -14.22 4.96 8.86
N SER A 27 -14.04 4.13 9.89
CA SER A 27 -14.92 4.12 11.07
C SER A 27 -14.55 5.18 12.12
N GLU A 28 -13.31 5.68 12.08
CA GLU A 28 -12.75 6.64 13.03
C GLU A 28 -12.55 8.04 12.42
N CYS A 29 -12.49 8.13 11.09
CA CYS A 29 -12.23 9.35 10.32
C CYS A 29 -13.28 9.55 9.23
N ASP A 30 -13.53 10.82 8.85
CA ASP A 30 -14.46 11.18 7.79
C ASP A 30 -13.90 10.79 6.41
N GLU A 31 -12.60 10.95 6.21
CA GLU A 31 -11.90 10.70 4.95
C GLU A 31 -10.58 9.94 5.18
N LEU A 32 -10.11 9.26 4.13
CA LEU A 32 -8.89 8.47 4.13
C LEU A 32 -7.95 8.88 3.00
N VAL A 33 -6.70 9.13 3.34
CA VAL A 33 -5.59 9.28 2.39
C VAL A 33 -4.80 7.98 2.35
N ILE A 34 -4.75 7.33 1.19
CA ILE A 34 -3.98 6.10 0.93
C ILE A 34 -2.77 6.48 0.08
N ILE A 35 -1.57 6.43 0.67
CA ILE A 35 -0.33 6.72 -0.04
C ILE A 35 0.26 5.42 -0.58
N ILE A 36 0.38 5.35 -1.91
CA ILE A 36 1.15 4.30 -2.58
C ILE A 36 2.60 4.73 -2.63
N GLY A 37 3.40 4.27 -1.67
CA GLY A 37 4.83 4.56 -1.61
C GLY A 37 5.63 3.84 -2.71
N SER A 38 6.88 4.28 -2.89
CA SER A 38 7.75 3.74 -3.94
C SER A 38 7.10 3.76 -5.32
N ALA A 39 6.40 4.85 -5.65
CA ALA A 39 5.60 4.94 -6.88
C ALA A 39 6.46 4.92 -8.15
N GLN A 40 7.72 5.33 -8.06
CA GLN A 40 8.69 5.31 -9.16
C GLN A 40 9.19 3.91 -9.53
N PHE A 41 9.02 2.92 -8.63
CA PHE A 41 9.49 1.56 -8.88
C PHE A 41 8.38 0.67 -9.44
N SER A 42 8.73 -0.10 -10.46
CA SER A 42 7.87 -1.10 -11.10
C SER A 42 8.72 -2.12 -11.86
N PHE A 43 8.17 -3.28 -12.12
CA PHE A 43 8.83 -4.35 -12.89
C PHE A 43 10.16 -4.80 -12.28
N ILE A 44 10.27 -4.78 -10.97
CA ILE A 44 11.36 -5.38 -10.19
C ILE A 44 10.79 -6.35 -9.16
N GLU A 45 11.60 -7.27 -8.67
CA GLU A 45 11.15 -8.37 -7.79
C GLU A 45 10.36 -7.87 -6.56
N LYS A 46 10.85 -6.80 -5.91
CA LYS A 46 10.20 -6.23 -4.71
C LYS A 46 8.96 -5.39 -5.04
N ASP A 47 8.91 -4.81 -6.25
CA ASP A 47 7.87 -3.91 -6.73
C ASP A 47 7.42 -4.32 -8.15
N PRO A 48 6.77 -5.52 -8.31
CA PRO A 48 6.37 -6.03 -9.62
C PRO A 48 5.26 -5.22 -10.30
N PHE A 49 4.42 -4.54 -9.51
CA PHE A 49 3.28 -3.80 -10.02
C PHE A 49 3.56 -2.30 -10.08
N SER A 50 3.18 -1.68 -11.21
CA SER A 50 3.32 -0.23 -11.41
C SER A 50 2.40 0.56 -10.46
N ALA A 51 2.66 1.86 -10.30
CA ALA A 51 1.81 2.73 -9.49
C ALA A 51 0.36 2.73 -9.98
N GLY A 52 0.13 2.81 -11.30
CA GLY A 52 -1.21 2.78 -11.88
C GLY A 52 -1.94 1.46 -11.64
N GLU A 53 -1.25 0.31 -11.74
CA GLU A 53 -1.84 -1.00 -11.44
C GLU A 53 -2.22 -1.10 -9.96
N ARG A 54 -1.41 -0.56 -9.05
CA ARG A 54 -1.70 -0.51 -7.61
C ARG A 54 -2.88 0.40 -7.29
N VAL A 55 -2.99 1.56 -7.97
CA VAL A 55 -4.19 2.42 -7.89
C VAL A 55 -5.43 1.64 -8.30
N LEU A 56 -5.38 0.92 -9.43
CA LEU A 56 -6.51 0.11 -9.92
C LEU A 56 -6.88 -0.99 -8.91
N MET A 57 -5.90 -1.72 -8.37
CA MET A 57 -6.14 -2.76 -7.36
C MET A 57 -6.86 -2.21 -6.14
N ILE A 58 -6.39 -1.07 -5.60
CA ILE A 58 -7.01 -0.44 -4.43
C ILE A 58 -8.41 0.04 -4.77
N HIS A 59 -8.56 0.78 -5.86
CA HIS A 59 -9.86 1.31 -6.30
C HIS A 59 -10.92 0.21 -6.43
N GLU A 60 -10.60 -0.87 -7.15
CA GLU A 60 -11.53 -1.98 -7.35
C GLU A 60 -11.82 -2.75 -6.05
N ALA A 61 -10.83 -2.91 -5.17
CA ALA A 61 -11.03 -3.53 -3.86
C ALA A 61 -11.96 -2.70 -2.97
N LEU A 62 -11.81 -1.37 -2.94
CA LEU A 62 -12.67 -0.49 -2.16
C LEU A 62 -14.10 -0.48 -2.70
N LYS A 63 -14.24 -0.42 -4.02
CA LYS A 63 -15.53 -0.49 -4.71
C LYS A 63 -16.26 -1.79 -4.44
N GLU A 64 -15.57 -2.95 -4.55
CA GLU A 64 -16.12 -4.27 -4.23
C GLU A 64 -16.58 -4.37 -2.77
N ALA A 65 -15.85 -3.74 -1.85
CA ALA A 65 -16.17 -3.70 -0.43
C ALA A 65 -17.32 -2.72 -0.07
N GLY A 66 -17.91 -2.02 -1.05
CA GLY A 66 -18.97 -1.03 -0.84
C GLY A 66 -18.50 0.23 -0.12
N ILE A 67 -17.20 0.55 -0.18
CA ILE A 67 -16.65 1.77 0.42
C ILE A 67 -16.93 2.95 -0.50
N ASP A 68 -17.40 4.05 0.07
CA ASP A 68 -17.61 5.30 -0.65
C ASP A 68 -16.25 5.90 -1.08
N LEU A 69 -15.98 5.80 -2.37
CA LEU A 69 -14.73 6.27 -2.96
C LEU A 69 -14.57 7.79 -2.89
N SER A 70 -15.64 8.55 -2.71
CA SER A 70 -15.57 10.00 -2.53
C SER A 70 -14.89 10.41 -1.22
N ARG A 71 -14.79 9.48 -0.26
CA ARG A 71 -14.08 9.63 1.01
C ARG A 71 -12.61 9.19 0.93
N CYS A 72 -12.11 8.73 -0.23
CA CYS A 72 -10.80 8.09 -0.35
C CYS A 72 -9.93 8.80 -1.38
N TYR A 73 -8.75 9.24 -0.96
CA TYR A 73 -7.71 9.77 -1.84
C TYR A 73 -6.64 8.69 -2.04
N ILE A 74 -6.46 8.19 -3.26
CA ILE A 74 -5.45 7.18 -3.59
C ILE A 74 -4.32 7.90 -4.35
N ILE A 75 -3.19 8.11 -3.69
CA ILE A 75 -2.13 9.00 -4.18
C ILE A 75 -0.81 8.24 -4.28
N PRO A 76 -0.29 8.01 -5.49
CA PRO A 76 1.06 7.50 -5.68
C PRO A 76 2.10 8.57 -5.33
N VAL A 77 3.07 8.21 -4.48
CA VAL A 77 4.15 9.10 -4.04
C VAL A 77 5.49 8.42 -4.25
N ALA A 78 6.40 9.10 -4.92
CA ALA A 78 7.79 8.64 -5.05
C ALA A 78 8.51 8.75 -3.70
N ASN A 79 9.55 7.92 -3.49
CA ASN A 79 10.38 8.05 -2.30
C ASN A 79 11.22 9.34 -2.38
N ASP A 80 11.33 10.03 -1.27
CA ASP A 80 12.39 11.02 -1.05
C ASP A 80 13.65 10.28 -0.56
N GLU A 81 14.81 10.65 -1.07
CA GLU A 81 16.09 10.06 -0.65
C GLU A 81 16.51 10.52 0.76
N ASN A 82 15.93 11.63 1.26
CA ASN A 82 16.28 12.22 2.55
C ASN A 82 15.16 12.00 3.59
N ASN A 83 15.35 10.98 4.43
CA ASN A 83 14.42 10.68 5.52
C ASN A 83 14.27 11.82 6.55
N ALA A 84 15.23 12.75 6.66
CA ALA A 84 15.15 13.86 7.61
C ALA A 84 14.03 14.86 7.28
N ARG A 85 13.53 14.87 6.05
CA ARG A 85 12.39 15.70 5.61
C ARG A 85 11.16 14.90 5.16
N TRP A 86 11.13 13.62 5.50
CA TRP A 86 10.11 12.67 5.02
C TRP A 86 8.67 13.13 5.29
N LEU A 87 8.36 13.60 6.51
CA LEU A 87 7.01 14.04 6.86
C LEU A 87 6.61 15.34 6.14
N ALA A 88 7.55 16.28 6.02
CA ALA A 88 7.33 17.52 5.28
C ALA A 88 7.08 17.24 3.79
N TYR A 89 7.85 16.32 3.21
CA TYR A 89 7.65 15.86 1.84
C TYR A 89 6.27 15.22 1.66
N LEU A 90 5.87 14.28 2.55
CA LEU A 90 4.54 13.69 2.49
C LEU A 90 3.44 14.74 2.55
N ARG A 91 3.52 15.67 3.50
CA ARG A 91 2.55 16.75 3.66
C ARG A 91 2.43 17.66 2.44
N SER A 92 3.48 17.78 1.63
CA SER A 92 3.44 18.54 0.38
C SER A 92 2.77 17.80 -0.78
N MET A 93 2.63 16.48 -0.67
CA MET A 93 2.14 15.60 -1.75
C MET A 93 0.68 15.18 -1.59
N VAL A 94 0.08 15.40 -0.40
CA VAL A 94 -1.25 14.87 -0.08
C VAL A 94 -2.13 15.94 0.60
N PRO A 95 -3.47 15.76 0.61
CA PRO A 95 -4.35 16.57 1.43
C PRO A 95 -3.93 16.56 2.90
N PRO A 96 -4.19 17.65 3.66
CA PRO A 96 -3.93 17.67 5.10
C PRO A 96 -4.62 16.50 5.81
N PHE A 97 -3.89 15.85 6.72
CA PHE A 97 -4.38 14.72 7.52
C PHE A 97 -4.12 14.94 9.01
N ASP A 98 -4.94 14.31 9.85
CA ASP A 98 -4.93 14.49 11.30
C ASP A 98 -4.27 13.32 12.02
N VAL A 99 -4.37 12.09 11.45
CA VAL A 99 -3.90 10.85 12.10
C VAL A 99 -3.14 10.00 11.10
N LEU A 100 -1.97 9.52 11.49
CA LEU A 100 -1.17 8.53 10.74
C LEU A 100 -1.43 7.12 11.31
N TYR A 101 -1.90 6.20 10.48
CA TYR A 101 -2.06 4.78 10.84
C TYR A 101 -0.88 3.96 10.29
N SER A 102 -0.08 3.39 11.18
CA SER A 102 1.08 2.59 10.79
C SER A 102 1.48 1.58 11.84
N GLY A 103 1.64 0.32 11.44
CA GLY A 103 2.28 -0.73 12.24
C GLY A 103 3.81 -0.78 12.09
N ASN A 104 4.41 0.10 11.26
CA ASN A 104 5.84 0.12 11.02
C ASN A 104 6.55 1.09 11.99
N ASP A 105 7.39 0.55 12.88
CA ASP A 105 8.08 1.34 13.91
C ASP A 105 9.02 2.40 13.33
N PHE A 106 9.64 2.14 12.17
CA PHE A 106 10.49 3.14 11.52
C PHE A 106 9.68 4.32 10.97
N VAL A 107 8.50 4.07 10.40
CA VAL A 107 7.58 5.14 9.98
C VAL A 107 7.11 5.96 11.17
N LYS A 108 6.73 5.31 12.27
CA LYS A 108 6.33 5.98 13.51
C LYS A 108 7.47 6.83 14.08
N TYR A 109 8.69 6.30 14.07
CA TYR A 109 9.89 7.03 14.49
C TYR A 109 10.14 8.28 13.64
N LEU A 110 10.12 8.14 12.31
CA LEU A 110 10.31 9.27 11.39
C LEU A 110 9.25 10.37 11.59
N ALA A 111 8.00 9.96 11.73
CA ALA A 111 6.91 10.92 11.95
C ALA A 111 7.10 11.70 13.25
N ARG A 112 7.34 11.00 14.37
CA ARG A 112 7.54 11.63 15.69
C ARG A 112 8.80 12.48 15.78
N SER A 113 9.87 12.12 15.06
CA SER A 113 11.12 12.88 15.05
C SER A 113 10.99 14.24 14.34
N GLN A 114 10.02 14.37 13.43
CA GLN A 114 9.79 15.60 12.65
C GLN A 114 8.57 16.40 13.15
N ASP A 115 7.65 15.75 13.85
CA ASP A 115 6.50 16.37 14.51
C ASP A 115 6.11 15.54 15.74
N SER A 116 6.52 15.97 16.93
CA SER A 116 6.23 15.26 18.17
C SER A 116 4.74 15.29 18.55
N GLY A 117 3.95 16.17 17.96
CA GLY A 117 2.51 16.29 18.18
C GLY A 117 1.64 15.50 17.21
N ILE A 118 2.23 14.81 16.21
CA ILE A 118 1.47 14.02 15.25
C ILE A 118 0.74 12.86 15.95
N ALA A 119 -0.57 12.74 15.71
CA ALA A 119 -1.34 11.59 16.16
C ALA A 119 -0.97 10.35 15.32
N ILE A 120 -0.62 9.26 15.99
CA ILE A 120 -0.28 7.98 15.36
C ILE A 120 -1.08 6.88 16.04
N GLU A 121 -1.79 6.10 15.22
CA GLU A 121 -2.59 4.96 15.66
C GLU A 121 -2.04 3.66 15.04
N ASP A 122 -2.12 2.60 15.81
CA ASP A 122 -1.74 1.26 15.35
C ASP A 122 -2.91 0.57 14.64
N PRO A 123 -2.64 -0.25 13.60
CA PRO A 123 -3.64 -1.14 13.04
C PRO A 123 -4.14 -2.15 14.10
N VAL A 124 -5.45 -2.31 14.23
CA VAL A 124 -6.07 -3.19 15.26
C VAL A 124 -6.03 -4.68 14.89
N PHE A 125 -5.34 -5.11 13.81
CA PHE A 125 -5.42 -6.51 13.35
C PHE A 125 -4.52 -7.46 14.11
N ALA A 126 -5.10 -8.58 14.54
CA ALA A 126 -4.41 -9.71 15.13
C ALA A 126 -3.64 -10.59 14.11
N GLU A 127 -3.96 -10.52 12.80
CA GLU A 127 -3.50 -11.47 11.77
C GLU A 127 -2.48 -10.86 10.78
N ILE A 128 -1.68 -9.87 11.22
CA ILE A 128 -0.69 -9.18 10.37
C ILE A 128 0.29 -10.16 9.70
N ASN A 129 0.60 -11.28 10.34
CA ASN A 129 1.56 -12.26 9.81
C ASN A 129 1.02 -13.05 8.61
N GLU A 130 -0.29 -13.24 8.48
CA GLU A 130 -0.91 -13.94 7.36
C GLU A 130 -1.00 -13.03 6.13
N TYR A 131 -1.38 -11.77 6.33
CA TYR A 131 -1.56 -10.79 5.27
C TYR A 131 -0.27 -10.01 5.02
N ASN A 132 0.65 -10.60 4.27
CA ASN A 132 1.94 -10.01 3.91
C ASN A 132 2.16 -10.08 2.40
N SER A 133 2.34 -8.92 1.75
CA SER A 133 2.56 -8.85 0.30
C SER A 133 3.75 -9.69 -0.19
N THR A 134 4.81 -9.81 0.62
CA THR A 134 5.97 -10.65 0.28
C THR A 134 5.58 -12.13 0.27
N ASN A 135 4.87 -12.60 1.29
CA ASN A 135 4.35 -13.97 1.34
C ASN A 135 3.43 -14.26 0.14
N ILE A 136 2.52 -13.33 -0.19
CA ILE A 136 1.61 -13.48 -1.33
C ILE A 136 2.41 -13.66 -2.63
N ARG A 137 3.47 -12.86 -2.85
CA ARG A 137 4.31 -13.01 -4.03
C ARG A 137 5.06 -14.34 -4.06
N HIS A 138 5.57 -14.82 -2.91
CA HIS A 138 6.19 -16.15 -2.83
C HIS A 138 5.20 -17.27 -3.18
N LEU A 139 3.95 -17.19 -2.69
CA LEU A 139 2.92 -18.16 -3.06
C LEU A 139 2.64 -18.16 -4.56
N MET A 140 2.60 -16.96 -5.20
CA MET A 140 2.47 -16.84 -6.66
C MET A 140 3.65 -17.50 -7.40
N GLN A 141 4.88 -17.30 -6.91
CA GLN A 141 6.10 -17.89 -7.47
C GLN A 141 6.12 -19.42 -7.37
N ASP A 142 5.62 -19.93 -6.24
CA ASP A 142 5.54 -21.36 -5.97
C ASP A 142 4.36 -22.06 -6.66
N GLY A 143 3.46 -21.32 -7.32
CA GLY A 143 2.21 -21.84 -7.87
C GLY A 143 1.23 -22.32 -6.80
N LYS A 144 1.34 -21.81 -5.58
CA LYS A 144 0.46 -22.13 -4.45
C LYS A 144 -0.76 -21.19 -4.41
N PRO A 145 -1.88 -21.59 -3.78
CA PRO A 145 -3.05 -20.73 -3.61
C PRO A 145 -2.70 -19.45 -2.83
N TRP A 146 -3.03 -18.29 -3.37
CA TRP A 146 -2.78 -16.96 -2.79
C TRP A 146 -4.02 -16.05 -2.84
N GLU A 147 -5.00 -16.37 -3.70
CA GLU A 147 -6.17 -15.53 -3.97
C GLU A 147 -7.00 -15.28 -2.72
N HIS A 148 -7.00 -16.22 -1.77
CA HIS A 148 -7.71 -16.10 -0.50
C HIS A 148 -7.15 -15.00 0.41
N LEU A 149 -5.93 -14.53 0.17
CA LEU A 149 -5.26 -13.48 0.96
C LEU A 149 -5.55 -12.06 0.46
N VAL A 150 -6.10 -11.94 -0.74
CA VAL A 150 -6.43 -10.63 -1.34
C VAL A 150 -7.95 -10.49 -1.54
N PRO A 151 -8.48 -9.26 -1.69
CA PRO A 151 -9.84 -9.06 -2.17
C PRO A 151 -10.02 -9.70 -3.57
N PRO A 152 -11.17 -10.32 -3.90
CA PRO A 152 -11.41 -10.94 -5.21
C PRO A 152 -11.16 -9.99 -6.39
N ALA A 153 -11.53 -8.71 -6.26
CA ALA A 153 -11.25 -7.68 -7.26
C ALA A 153 -9.75 -7.53 -7.53
N VAL A 154 -8.91 -7.59 -6.49
CA VAL A 154 -7.43 -7.51 -6.66
C VAL A 154 -6.91 -8.73 -7.40
N ALA A 155 -7.38 -9.94 -7.06
CA ALA A 155 -7.00 -11.15 -7.77
C ALA A 155 -7.34 -11.05 -9.26
N LYS A 156 -8.53 -10.55 -9.59
CA LYS A 156 -8.97 -10.31 -10.96
C LYS A 156 -8.07 -9.31 -11.71
N VAL A 157 -7.71 -8.19 -11.07
CA VAL A 157 -6.79 -7.21 -11.67
C VAL A 157 -5.43 -7.88 -11.95
N ILE A 158 -4.85 -8.61 -10.98
CA ILE A 158 -3.56 -9.31 -11.15
C ILE A 158 -3.61 -10.29 -12.33
N GLN A 159 -4.71 -11.03 -12.49
CA GLN A 159 -4.89 -11.94 -13.63
C GLN A 159 -4.97 -11.17 -14.96
N GLN A 160 -5.75 -10.09 -15.02
CA GLN A 160 -5.95 -9.28 -16.23
C GLN A 160 -4.64 -8.64 -16.74
N ILE A 161 -3.75 -8.22 -15.84
CA ILE A 161 -2.46 -7.60 -16.22
C ILE A 161 -1.33 -8.62 -16.43
N GLY A 162 -1.60 -9.92 -16.37
CA GLY A 162 -0.58 -10.97 -16.44
C GLY A 162 0.39 -10.94 -15.26
N GLY A 163 -0.08 -10.49 -14.09
CA GLY A 163 0.76 -10.23 -12.92
C GLY A 163 1.48 -11.46 -12.38
N ILE A 164 0.86 -12.66 -12.44
CA ILE A 164 1.48 -13.92 -12.00
C ILE A 164 2.69 -14.26 -12.88
N VAL A 165 2.55 -14.14 -14.20
CA VAL A 165 3.65 -14.39 -15.15
C VAL A 165 4.80 -13.42 -14.88
N ARG A 166 4.48 -12.13 -14.67
CA ARG A 166 5.46 -11.10 -14.36
C ARG A 166 6.23 -11.40 -13.07
N VAL A 167 5.54 -11.72 -11.97
CA VAL A 167 6.15 -12.07 -10.68
C VAL A 167 7.10 -13.25 -10.84
N ASN A 168 6.72 -14.28 -11.61
CA ASN A 168 7.56 -15.44 -11.88
C ASN A 168 8.80 -15.11 -12.72
N ILE A 169 8.67 -14.24 -13.74
CA ILE A 169 9.82 -13.81 -14.57
C ILE A 169 10.80 -13.01 -13.70
N LEU A 170 10.31 -12.06 -12.93
CA LEU A 170 11.15 -11.20 -12.09
C LEU A 170 11.90 -11.97 -11.00
N ALA A 171 11.32 -13.05 -10.46
CA ALA A 171 11.97 -13.90 -9.48
C ALA A 171 13.12 -14.75 -10.08
N ARG A 172 13.09 -15.01 -11.39
CA ARG A 172 14.07 -15.86 -12.08
C ARG A 172 15.14 -15.07 -12.82
N SER A 173 14.94 -13.77 -13.02
CA SER A 173 15.85 -12.95 -13.82
C SER A 173 16.85 -12.25 -12.93
N ASP A 174 18.13 -12.62 -13.04
CA ASP A 174 19.26 -11.97 -12.36
C ASP A 174 19.70 -10.66 -13.05
N SER A 175 19.21 -10.40 -14.27
CA SER A 175 19.60 -9.24 -15.06
C SER A 175 18.50 -8.18 -15.12
N ASN A 176 18.74 -7.06 -14.43
CA ASN A 176 17.96 -5.84 -14.64
C ASN A 176 18.49 -5.15 -15.93
N PRO A 177 17.67 -5.02 -17.00
CA PRO A 177 18.12 -4.40 -18.25
C PRO A 177 18.53 -2.93 -18.11
N GLN A 178 18.25 -2.29 -16.97
CA GLN A 178 18.70 -0.92 -16.67
C GLN A 178 20.08 -0.87 -16.00
N ARG A 179 20.76 -2.01 -15.84
CA ARG A 179 22.08 -2.12 -15.21
C ARG A 179 23.20 -2.42 -16.22
N TRP A 180 23.01 -2.09 -17.48
CA TRP A 180 24.06 -2.14 -18.49
C TRP A 180 25.03 -0.97 -18.32
#